data_0696ac232f6eb96beb1e6fcf0ca6feca
#
_entry.id   0696ac232f6eb96beb1e6fcf0ca6feca
#
_cell.length_a   1.000
_cell.length_b   1.000
_cell.length_c   1.000
_cell.angle_alpha   90.00
_cell.angle_beta   90.00
_cell.angle_gamma   90.00
#
_symmetry.space_group_name_H-M   'P 1'
#
loop_
_entity.id
_entity.type
_entity.pdbx_description
1 polymer ?
#
loop_
_entity_poly.entity_id
_entity_poly.type
_entity_poly.pdbx_seq_one_letter_code
_entity_poly.pdbx_strand_id
1 'polypeptide(L)'
;RVSGAAFAAIRDAAPDHTIVLGSNRYCMCATFPELAVPDDPNKILTFHFYNPMCVTHHGAEWTPIGAWKGPIAYPGRPFPGGIPTDLPPQLRERMAASDVAWNQDKMLEELAAPLAKVAGTSTPLFCGEFGVHDRAPLEVRKAWLRDARDAFEKHGIGWAVWDWKGVFGVVDRQGAPTGIHEALLG
;
A
#
# COMPACT_ATOMS: atom_id res chain seq x y z
N ARG A 1 5.34 -22.87 1.27
CA ARG A 1 6.39 -23.91 0.96
C ARG A 1 7.49 -23.34 0.06
N VAL A 2 7.16 -22.62 -1.01
CA VAL A 2 8.18 -22.06 -1.93
C VAL A 2 9.04 -21.00 -1.25
N SER A 3 8.45 -20.07 -0.52
CA SER A 3 9.17 -19.00 0.19
C SER A 3 10.15 -19.54 1.24
N GLY A 4 9.78 -20.58 1.98
CA GLY A 4 10.68 -21.21 2.96
C GLY A 4 11.90 -21.88 2.33
N ALA A 5 11.73 -22.59 1.20
CA ALA A 5 12.84 -23.20 0.48
C ALA A 5 13.76 -22.13 -0.14
N ALA A 6 13.20 -21.07 -0.70
CA ALA A 6 13.96 -19.94 -1.22
C ALA A 6 14.75 -19.23 -0.10
N PHE A 7 14.11 -19.00 1.05
CA PHE A 7 14.77 -18.41 2.20
C PHE A 7 15.98 -19.23 2.66
N ALA A 8 15.83 -20.55 2.81
CA ALA A 8 16.91 -21.44 3.21
C ALA A 8 18.07 -21.40 2.20
N ALA A 9 17.78 -21.50 0.90
CA ALA A 9 18.80 -21.44 -0.14
C ALA A 9 19.57 -20.09 -0.17
N ILE A 10 18.87 -18.98 0.06
CA ILE A 10 19.51 -17.66 0.16
C ILE A 10 20.40 -17.58 1.40
N ARG A 11 19.93 -18.11 2.54
CA ARG A 11 20.69 -18.09 3.79
C ARG A 11 21.95 -18.93 3.68
N ASP A 12 21.89 -20.09 3.02
CA ASP A 12 23.06 -20.95 2.76
C ASP A 12 24.10 -20.24 1.87
N ALA A 13 23.63 -19.52 0.85
CA ALA A 13 24.51 -18.82 -0.08
C ALA A 13 25.04 -17.48 0.45
N ALA A 14 24.29 -16.83 1.33
CA ALA A 14 24.57 -15.50 1.87
C ALA A 14 24.24 -15.43 3.36
N PRO A 15 25.07 -16.01 4.25
CA PRO A 15 24.78 -16.19 5.67
C PRO A 15 24.51 -14.86 6.42
N ASP A 16 25.19 -13.79 6.02
CA ASP A 16 25.16 -12.51 6.71
C ASP A 16 24.19 -11.48 6.11
N HIS A 17 23.54 -11.83 4.98
CA HIS A 17 22.63 -10.87 4.34
C HIS A 17 21.28 -10.79 5.07
N THR A 18 20.77 -9.56 5.23
CA THR A 18 19.39 -9.36 5.67
C THR A 18 18.43 -9.79 4.57
N ILE A 19 17.50 -10.68 4.91
CA ILE A 19 16.48 -11.16 3.97
C ILE A 19 15.17 -10.43 4.21
N VAL A 20 14.64 -9.79 3.17
CA VAL A 20 13.32 -9.15 3.20
C VAL A 20 12.28 -10.16 2.72
N LEU A 21 11.30 -10.47 3.57
CA LEU A 21 10.28 -11.49 3.33
C LEU A 21 8.89 -10.88 3.32
N GLY A 22 8.18 -11.03 2.22
CA GLY A 22 6.81 -10.58 2.04
C GLY A 22 5.78 -11.70 2.02
N SER A 23 4.53 -11.33 2.21
CA SER A 23 3.38 -12.24 2.14
C SER A 23 2.95 -12.50 0.68
N ASN A 24 1.85 -13.25 0.50
CA ASN A 24 1.27 -13.54 -0.81
C ASN A 24 0.58 -12.32 -1.44
N ARG A 25 0.13 -12.47 -2.71
CA ARG A 25 -0.69 -11.50 -3.43
C ARG A 25 -0.11 -10.08 -3.39
N TYR A 26 1.10 -9.94 -3.94
CA TYR A 26 1.80 -8.65 -3.96
C TYR A 26 2.08 -8.08 -2.57
N CYS A 27 2.42 -8.92 -1.60
CA CYS A 27 2.72 -8.54 -0.23
C CYS A 27 1.55 -7.82 0.50
N MET A 28 0.29 -8.22 0.21
CA MET A 28 -0.88 -7.59 0.86
C MET A 28 -0.92 -7.87 2.37
N CYS A 29 -1.28 -6.85 3.15
CA CYS A 29 -1.49 -6.97 4.61
C CYS A 29 -2.43 -8.13 4.98
N ALA A 30 -3.53 -8.28 4.27
CA ALA A 30 -4.55 -9.31 4.52
C ALA A 30 -4.01 -10.76 4.42
N THR A 31 -2.87 -10.98 3.75
CA THR A 31 -2.26 -12.32 3.62
C THR A 31 -1.15 -12.59 4.63
N PHE A 32 -0.86 -11.65 5.52
CA PHE A 32 0.15 -11.82 6.59
C PHE A 32 -0.13 -12.99 7.54
N PRO A 33 -1.38 -13.32 7.91
CA PRO A 33 -1.65 -14.51 8.73
C PRO A 33 -1.11 -15.80 8.12
N GLU A 34 -1.09 -15.90 6.78
CA GLU A 34 -0.61 -17.07 6.04
C GLU A 34 0.94 -17.15 5.94
N LEU A 35 1.63 -16.05 6.24
CA LEU A 35 3.08 -15.98 6.10
C LEU A 35 3.76 -16.86 7.13
N ALA A 36 4.47 -17.90 6.66
CA ALA A 36 5.38 -18.70 7.47
C ALA A 36 6.68 -17.90 7.64
N VAL A 37 6.92 -17.43 8.86
CA VAL A 37 8.12 -16.65 9.19
C VAL A 37 9.21 -17.61 9.69
N PRO A 38 10.37 -17.69 9.03
CA PRO A 38 11.49 -18.48 9.51
C PRO A 38 12.02 -17.97 10.87
N ASP A 39 12.53 -18.86 11.69
CA ASP A 39 13.28 -18.51 12.89
C ASP A 39 14.71 -18.09 12.50
N ASP A 40 14.86 -16.81 12.22
CA ASP A 40 16.11 -16.21 11.73
C ASP A 40 16.18 -14.77 12.25
N PRO A 41 17.25 -14.35 12.93
CA PRO A 41 17.35 -13.01 13.50
C PRO A 41 17.57 -11.90 12.46
N ASN A 42 18.09 -12.24 11.28
CA ASN A 42 18.49 -11.27 10.25
C ASN A 42 17.49 -11.22 9.09
N LYS A 43 16.26 -10.87 9.43
CA LYS A 43 15.17 -10.71 8.45
C LYS A 43 14.35 -9.44 8.71
N ILE A 44 13.69 -8.95 7.67
CA ILE A 44 12.68 -7.89 7.70
C ILE A 44 11.41 -8.46 7.09
N LEU A 45 10.25 -8.22 7.69
CA LEU A 45 8.97 -8.53 7.06
C LEU A 45 8.47 -7.30 6.30
N THR A 46 8.04 -7.51 5.05
CA THR A 46 7.55 -6.41 4.20
C THR A 46 6.12 -6.62 3.75
N PHE A 47 5.41 -5.51 3.60
CA PHE A 47 4.09 -5.45 2.96
C PHE A 47 4.03 -4.27 1.98
N HIS A 48 3.02 -4.31 1.09
CA HIS A 48 2.64 -3.19 0.25
C HIS A 48 1.27 -2.66 0.71
N PHE A 49 1.09 -1.35 0.67
CA PHE A 49 -0.12 -0.71 1.15
C PHE A 49 -0.69 0.24 0.11
N TYR A 50 -1.86 -0.15 -0.45
CA TYR A 50 -2.54 0.62 -1.49
C TYR A 50 -4.06 0.76 -1.25
N ASN A 51 -4.56 0.31 -0.10
CA ASN A 51 -6.00 0.42 0.18
C ASN A 51 -6.42 1.85 0.56
N PRO A 52 -7.58 2.31 0.07
CA PRO A 52 -8.45 1.66 -0.91
C PRO A 52 -7.96 1.87 -2.34
N MET A 53 -7.88 0.80 -3.13
CA MET A 53 -7.35 0.86 -4.49
C MET A 53 -8.13 1.80 -5.42
N CYS A 54 -9.41 2.06 -5.15
CA CYS A 54 -10.18 3.03 -5.93
C CYS A 54 -9.63 4.46 -5.81
N VAL A 55 -8.94 4.79 -4.72
CA VAL A 55 -8.24 6.06 -4.51
C VAL A 55 -6.82 6.00 -5.06
N THR A 56 -6.04 5.03 -4.61
CA THR A 56 -4.61 4.94 -4.94
C THR A 56 -4.34 4.60 -6.40
N HIS A 57 -5.23 3.85 -7.03
CA HIS A 57 -5.14 3.45 -8.44
C HIS A 57 -6.22 4.14 -9.29
N HIS A 58 -6.67 5.34 -8.88
CA HIS A 58 -7.61 6.12 -9.68
C HIS A 58 -7.07 6.35 -11.09
N GLY A 59 -7.83 5.94 -12.09
CA GLY A 59 -7.43 6.07 -13.48
C GLY A 59 -6.30 5.14 -13.94
N ALA A 60 -5.82 4.22 -13.12
CA ALA A 60 -4.78 3.26 -13.48
C ALA A 60 -5.34 2.16 -14.41
N GLU A 61 -5.00 2.23 -15.68
CA GLU A 61 -5.62 1.41 -16.75
C GLU A 61 -5.35 -0.09 -16.63
N TRP A 62 -4.33 -0.49 -15.87
CA TRP A 62 -4.02 -1.89 -15.59
C TRP A 62 -4.85 -2.50 -14.45
N THR A 63 -5.73 -1.72 -13.82
CA THR A 63 -6.63 -2.20 -12.77
C THR A 63 -8.10 -2.07 -13.19
N PRO A 64 -8.96 -3.03 -12.83
CA PRO A 64 -10.38 -2.92 -13.16
C PRO A 64 -11.08 -1.69 -12.57
N ILE A 65 -10.67 -1.27 -11.35
CA ILE A 65 -11.25 -0.08 -10.70
C ILE A 65 -10.75 1.21 -11.33
N GLY A 66 -9.59 1.20 -11.96
CA GLY A 66 -9.02 2.34 -12.69
C GLY A 66 -9.82 2.73 -13.95
N ALA A 67 -10.80 1.95 -14.36
CA ALA A 67 -11.78 2.35 -15.39
C ALA A 67 -12.67 3.52 -14.92
N TRP A 68 -12.84 3.71 -13.61
CA TRP A 68 -13.50 4.90 -13.07
C TRP A 68 -12.62 6.14 -13.26
N LYS A 69 -13.16 7.15 -13.92
CA LYS A 69 -12.48 8.44 -14.21
C LYS A 69 -13.22 9.64 -13.60
N GLY A 70 -14.32 9.38 -12.90
CA GLY A 70 -15.10 10.43 -12.24
C GLY A 70 -14.47 10.87 -10.91
N PRO A 71 -15.17 11.72 -10.15
CA PRO A 71 -14.66 12.25 -8.89
C PRO A 71 -14.33 11.15 -7.87
N ILE A 72 -13.24 11.35 -7.12
CA ILE A 72 -12.88 10.56 -5.95
C ILE A 72 -12.56 11.48 -4.78
N ALA A 73 -12.71 10.96 -3.55
CA ALA A 73 -12.41 11.66 -2.32
C ALA A 73 -11.60 10.80 -1.33
N TYR A 74 -10.83 11.46 -0.53
CA TYR A 74 -10.17 10.95 0.66
C TYR A 74 -9.79 12.15 1.56
N PRO A 75 -9.99 12.07 2.88
CA PRO A 75 -10.67 11.01 3.63
C PRO A 75 -12.18 10.96 3.38
N GLY A 76 -12.82 9.88 3.80
CA GLY A 76 -14.25 9.67 3.67
C GLY A 76 -14.62 8.58 2.66
N ARG A 77 -15.85 8.62 2.14
CA ARG A 77 -16.27 7.70 1.08
C ARG A 77 -15.62 8.07 -0.26
N PRO A 78 -15.05 7.10 -0.98
CA PRO A 78 -14.31 7.37 -2.21
C PRO A 78 -15.13 8.02 -3.33
N PHE A 79 -16.44 7.80 -3.37
CA PHE A 79 -17.32 8.25 -4.46
C PHE A 79 -18.30 9.33 -3.97
N PRO A 80 -17.89 10.60 -3.85
CA PRO A 80 -18.69 11.66 -3.22
C PRO A 80 -19.99 11.99 -3.97
N GLY A 81 -20.04 11.69 -5.28
CA GLY A 81 -21.25 11.86 -6.11
C GLY A 81 -22.13 10.63 -6.19
N GLY A 82 -21.82 9.57 -5.42
CA GLY A 82 -22.42 8.26 -5.56
C GLY A 82 -21.93 7.48 -6.78
N ILE A 83 -22.45 6.27 -6.96
CA ILE A 83 -22.06 5.37 -8.05
C ILE A 83 -23.07 5.47 -9.18
N PRO A 84 -22.68 5.95 -10.38
CA PRO A 84 -23.61 6.09 -11.51
C PRO A 84 -24.22 4.75 -11.92
N THR A 85 -25.49 4.76 -12.29
CA THR A 85 -26.25 3.57 -12.66
C THR A 85 -26.01 3.08 -14.09
N ASP A 86 -25.48 3.95 -14.94
CA ASP A 86 -25.19 3.72 -16.37
C ASP A 86 -23.81 3.09 -16.62
N LEU A 87 -23.02 2.87 -15.57
CA LEU A 87 -21.73 2.18 -15.67
C LEU A 87 -21.90 0.67 -15.93
N PRO A 88 -20.88 0.01 -16.52
CA PRO A 88 -20.87 -1.44 -16.66
C PRO A 88 -21.12 -2.15 -15.32
N PRO A 89 -21.95 -3.21 -15.27
CA PRO A 89 -22.33 -3.88 -14.02
C PRO A 89 -21.15 -4.29 -13.16
N GLN A 90 -20.11 -4.86 -13.75
CA GLN A 90 -18.90 -5.29 -13.04
C GLN A 90 -18.13 -4.12 -12.40
N LEU A 91 -18.08 -2.96 -13.05
CA LEU A 91 -17.46 -1.77 -12.48
C LEU A 91 -18.28 -1.24 -11.30
N ARG A 92 -19.62 -1.18 -11.46
CA ARG A 92 -20.51 -0.76 -10.36
C ARG A 92 -20.39 -1.65 -9.13
N GLU A 93 -20.33 -2.95 -9.32
CA GLU A 93 -20.16 -3.91 -8.23
C GLU A 93 -18.83 -3.68 -7.47
N ARG A 94 -17.74 -3.48 -8.22
CA ARG A 94 -16.43 -3.16 -7.62
C ARG A 94 -16.44 -1.84 -6.88
N MET A 95 -17.07 -0.81 -7.45
CA MET A 95 -17.20 0.49 -6.78
C MET A 95 -18.03 0.35 -5.49
N ALA A 96 -19.15 -0.37 -5.54
CA ALA A 96 -19.99 -0.59 -4.37
C ALA A 96 -19.24 -1.35 -3.26
N ALA A 97 -18.47 -2.37 -3.62
CA ALA A 97 -17.62 -3.09 -2.66
C ALA A 97 -16.50 -2.22 -2.05
N SER A 98 -16.07 -1.17 -2.76
CA SER A 98 -15.02 -0.25 -2.34
C SER A 98 -15.56 1.02 -1.68
N ASP A 99 -16.88 1.24 -1.69
CA ASP A 99 -17.51 2.47 -1.15
C ASP A 99 -17.68 2.40 0.38
N VAL A 100 -16.57 2.27 1.05
CA VAL A 100 -16.44 2.30 2.51
C VAL A 100 -15.72 3.57 2.89
N ALA A 101 -16.10 4.20 4.00
CA ALA A 101 -15.40 5.38 4.50
C ALA A 101 -13.97 5.01 4.94
N TRP A 102 -13.00 5.76 4.42
CA TRP A 102 -11.59 5.61 4.72
C TRP A 102 -11.02 6.83 5.43
N ASN A 103 -10.19 6.57 6.40
CA ASN A 103 -9.39 7.54 7.15
C ASN A 103 -8.17 6.80 7.73
N GLN A 104 -7.37 7.49 8.53
CA GLN A 104 -6.20 6.90 9.18
C GLN A 104 -6.57 5.71 10.10
N ASP A 105 -7.69 5.76 10.84
CA ASP A 105 -8.11 4.64 11.69
C ASP A 105 -8.39 3.39 10.87
N LYS A 106 -9.03 3.55 9.71
CA LYS A 106 -9.26 2.42 8.79
C LYS A 106 -7.97 1.85 8.22
N MET A 107 -6.95 2.69 7.97
CA MET A 107 -5.62 2.20 7.59
C MET A 107 -4.99 1.38 8.72
N LEU A 108 -5.12 1.81 9.97
CA LEU A 108 -4.60 1.09 11.14
C LEU A 108 -5.29 -0.29 11.31
N GLU A 109 -6.59 -0.40 11.02
CA GLU A 109 -7.28 -1.69 11.00
C GLU A 109 -6.65 -2.66 9.98
N GLU A 110 -6.33 -2.17 8.78
CA GLU A 110 -5.66 -2.97 7.74
C GLU A 110 -4.24 -3.40 8.12
N LEU A 111 -3.54 -2.59 8.92
CA LEU A 111 -2.20 -2.89 9.43
C LEU A 111 -2.20 -3.88 10.62
N ALA A 112 -3.37 -4.21 11.17
CA ALA A 112 -3.47 -5.08 12.35
C ALA A 112 -2.81 -6.46 12.13
N ALA A 113 -2.95 -7.06 10.95
CA ALA A 113 -2.38 -8.37 10.65
C ALA A 113 -0.84 -8.36 10.56
N PRO A 114 -0.18 -7.44 9.84
CA PRO A 114 1.28 -7.28 9.91
C PRO A 114 1.80 -6.98 11.33
N LEU A 115 1.15 -6.07 12.06
CA LEU A 115 1.55 -5.71 13.41
C LEU A 115 1.45 -6.90 14.38
N ALA A 116 0.35 -7.66 14.30
CA ALA A 116 0.18 -8.87 15.11
C ALA A 116 1.26 -9.92 14.82
N LYS A 117 1.74 -10.01 13.56
CA LYS A 117 2.77 -10.98 13.16
C LYS A 117 4.13 -10.73 13.81
N VAL A 118 4.46 -9.49 14.13
CA VAL A 118 5.72 -9.11 14.76
C VAL A 118 5.57 -8.80 16.25
N ALA A 119 4.37 -8.83 16.80
CA ALA A 119 4.11 -8.53 18.20
C ALA A 119 4.93 -9.44 19.13
N GLY A 120 5.65 -8.84 20.06
CA GLY A 120 6.53 -9.57 20.99
C GLY A 120 7.83 -10.08 20.38
N THR A 121 8.17 -9.70 19.15
CA THR A 121 9.44 -10.02 18.49
C THR A 121 10.28 -8.76 18.25
N SER A 122 11.56 -8.93 17.90
CA SER A 122 12.43 -7.85 17.42
C SER A 122 12.46 -7.75 15.89
N THR A 123 11.61 -8.49 15.17
CA THR A 123 11.58 -8.48 13.70
C THR A 123 11.01 -7.17 13.19
N PRO A 124 11.77 -6.38 12.39
CA PRO A 124 11.26 -5.14 11.82
C PRO A 124 10.15 -5.37 10.79
N LEU A 125 9.21 -4.41 10.73
CA LEU A 125 8.27 -4.26 9.61
C LEU A 125 8.73 -3.15 8.67
N PHE A 126 8.47 -3.35 7.39
CA PHE A 126 8.78 -2.40 6.32
C PHE A 126 7.63 -2.36 5.31
N CYS A 127 7.07 -1.17 5.07
CA CYS A 127 6.18 -0.95 3.93
C CYS A 127 7.03 -0.71 2.68
N GLY A 128 7.24 -1.74 1.87
CA GLY A 128 8.10 -1.70 0.69
C GLY A 128 7.53 -0.86 -0.45
N GLU A 129 6.20 -0.72 -0.49
CA GLU A 129 5.52 0.12 -1.47
C GLU A 129 4.24 0.71 -0.89
N PHE A 130 4.05 2.01 -1.09
CA PHE A 130 2.78 2.73 -0.97
C PHE A 130 2.81 3.97 -1.84
N GLY A 131 1.65 4.40 -2.35
CA GLY A 131 1.60 5.52 -3.26
C GLY A 131 0.22 5.77 -3.81
N VAL A 132 0.05 6.90 -4.50
CA VAL A 132 -1.20 7.28 -5.16
C VAL A 132 -0.91 7.78 -6.57
N HIS A 133 -1.61 7.21 -7.55
CA HIS A 133 -1.49 7.51 -8.98
C HIS A 133 -1.74 9.01 -9.26
N ASP A 134 -1.01 9.58 -10.19
CA ASP A 134 -1.02 11.00 -10.55
C ASP A 134 -2.35 11.52 -11.12
N ARG A 135 -3.21 10.63 -11.60
CA ARG A 135 -4.57 10.96 -12.04
C ARG A 135 -5.54 11.24 -10.88
N ALA A 136 -5.19 10.88 -9.66
CA ALA A 136 -5.94 11.30 -8.49
C ALA A 136 -5.69 12.79 -8.21
N PRO A 137 -6.68 13.55 -7.74
CA PRO A 137 -6.49 14.95 -7.34
C PRO A 137 -5.35 15.11 -6.33
N LEU A 138 -4.54 16.15 -6.48
CA LEU A 138 -3.34 16.35 -5.66
C LEU A 138 -3.65 16.36 -4.16
N GLU A 139 -4.74 17.00 -3.74
CA GLU A 139 -5.12 17.05 -2.33
C GLU A 139 -5.53 15.67 -1.78
N VAL A 140 -6.17 14.85 -2.60
CA VAL A 140 -6.47 13.45 -2.25
C VAL A 140 -5.18 12.65 -2.09
N ARG A 141 -4.22 12.82 -3.01
CA ARG A 141 -2.90 12.19 -2.94
C ARG A 141 -2.17 12.58 -1.66
N LYS A 142 -2.09 13.88 -1.37
CA LYS A 142 -1.41 14.41 -0.17
C LYS A 142 -2.06 13.90 1.11
N ALA A 143 -3.38 13.94 1.21
CA ALA A 143 -4.10 13.49 2.41
C ALA A 143 -3.85 12.00 2.67
N TRP A 144 -3.99 11.16 1.63
CA TRP A 144 -3.78 9.71 1.76
C TRP A 144 -2.34 9.36 2.12
N LEU A 145 -1.35 9.99 1.46
CA LEU A 145 0.08 9.75 1.73
C LEU A 145 0.48 10.18 3.14
N ARG A 146 -0.05 11.32 3.63
CA ARG A 146 0.20 11.79 5.00
C ARG A 146 -0.36 10.79 6.02
N ASP A 147 -1.61 10.38 5.87
CA ASP A 147 -2.24 9.45 6.79
C ASP A 147 -1.53 8.09 6.81
N ALA A 148 -1.09 7.60 5.65
CA ALA A 148 -0.34 6.35 5.55
C ALA A 148 1.03 6.47 6.22
N ARG A 149 1.82 7.53 5.91
CA ARG A 149 3.11 7.80 6.55
C ARG A 149 2.96 7.88 8.08
N ASP A 150 2.02 8.70 8.54
CA ASP A 150 1.80 8.91 9.98
C ASP A 150 1.39 7.61 10.69
N ALA A 151 0.59 6.76 10.02
CA ALA A 151 0.25 5.44 10.53
C ALA A 151 1.50 4.53 10.63
N PHE A 152 2.38 4.54 9.64
CA PHE A 152 3.61 3.75 9.66
C PHE A 152 4.56 4.23 10.74
N GLU A 153 4.85 5.53 10.79
CA GLU A 153 5.79 6.12 11.75
C GLU A 153 5.33 5.93 13.21
N LYS A 154 4.04 6.09 13.48
CA LYS A 154 3.44 5.84 14.79
C LYS A 154 3.70 4.42 15.32
N HIS A 155 3.84 3.46 14.42
CA HIS A 155 4.07 2.06 14.76
C HIS A 155 5.51 1.59 14.50
N GLY A 156 6.44 2.51 14.25
CA GLY A 156 7.85 2.20 13.99
C GLY A 156 8.07 1.37 12.72
N ILE A 157 7.17 1.48 11.74
CA ILE A 157 7.27 0.81 10.45
C ILE A 157 8.12 1.66 9.52
N GLY A 158 9.25 1.14 9.05
CA GLY A 158 10.01 1.77 7.96
C GLY A 158 9.22 1.73 6.65
N TRP A 159 9.43 2.70 5.78
CA TRP A 159 8.66 2.76 4.53
C TRP A 159 9.47 3.27 3.34
N ALA A 160 9.02 2.90 2.13
CA ALA A 160 9.47 3.46 0.86
C ALA A 160 8.26 3.80 0.00
N VAL A 161 8.22 5.05 -0.49
CA VAL A 161 7.16 5.47 -1.40
C VAL A 161 7.38 4.86 -2.80
N TRP A 162 6.32 4.39 -3.41
CA TRP A 162 6.29 4.02 -4.81
C TRP A 162 5.64 5.16 -5.62
N ASP A 163 6.40 5.92 -6.47
CA ASP A 163 7.80 5.69 -6.78
C ASP A 163 8.57 7.04 -6.75
N TRP A 164 9.88 7.01 -7.04
CA TRP A 164 10.63 8.25 -7.20
C TRP A 164 10.20 9.03 -8.44
N LYS A 165 10.11 8.33 -9.58
CA LYS A 165 9.84 8.94 -10.88
C LYS A 165 8.89 8.09 -11.74
N GLY A 166 7.66 8.55 -11.90
CA GLY A 166 6.65 7.81 -12.66
C GLY A 166 5.25 8.31 -12.39
N VAL A 167 4.27 7.48 -12.63
CA VAL A 167 2.84 7.84 -12.43
C VAL A 167 2.40 7.88 -10.96
N PHE A 168 3.22 7.36 -10.04
CA PHE A 168 3.06 7.54 -8.59
C PHE A 168 4.11 8.50 -8.04
N GLY A 169 4.94 9.06 -8.90
CA GLY A 169 6.22 9.68 -8.59
C GLY A 169 6.18 10.88 -7.65
N VAL A 170 7.24 11.01 -6.86
CA VAL A 170 7.61 12.24 -6.16
C VAL A 170 7.96 13.32 -7.17
N VAL A 171 8.61 12.93 -8.25
CA VAL A 171 8.81 13.75 -9.45
C VAL A 171 8.08 13.13 -10.66
N ASP A 172 7.69 13.96 -11.59
CA ASP A 172 7.08 13.52 -12.85
C ASP A 172 8.12 12.90 -13.80
N ARG A 173 7.67 12.47 -14.99
CA ARG A 173 8.55 11.87 -16.00
C ARG A 173 9.63 12.83 -16.52
N GLN A 174 9.43 14.13 -16.40
CA GLN A 174 10.37 15.19 -16.77
C GLN A 174 11.32 15.54 -15.62
N GLY A 175 11.04 15.08 -14.39
CA GLY A 175 11.84 15.35 -13.20
C GLY A 175 11.35 16.56 -12.40
N ALA A 176 10.19 17.14 -12.74
CA ALA A 176 9.60 18.22 -11.97
C ALA A 176 8.87 17.66 -10.72
N PRO A 177 8.90 18.38 -9.58
CA PRO A 177 8.18 17.96 -8.38
C PRO A 177 6.67 17.84 -8.63
N THR A 178 6.06 16.74 -8.19
CA THR A 178 4.62 16.52 -8.30
C THR A 178 3.83 17.14 -7.15
N GLY A 179 4.50 17.68 -6.14
CA GLY A 179 3.89 18.27 -4.94
C GLY A 179 3.62 17.29 -3.80
N ILE A 180 3.76 15.99 -4.00
CA ILE A 180 3.49 15.00 -2.93
C ILE A 180 4.59 14.92 -1.88
N HIS A 181 5.79 15.44 -2.15
CA HIS A 181 6.90 15.46 -1.21
C HIS A 181 6.56 16.15 0.11
N GLU A 182 5.70 17.19 0.07
CA GLU A 182 5.22 17.89 1.27
C GLU A 182 4.45 16.96 2.22
N ALA A 183 3.74 15.98 1.68
CA ALA A 183 2.99 15.00 2.48
C ALA A 183 3.89 13.90 3.04
N LEU A 184 5.06 13.69 2.45
CA LEU A 184 6.02 12.65 2.85
C LEU A 184 7.06 13.16 3.86
N LEU A 185 7.41 14.44 3.80
CA LEU A 185 8.48 15.02 4.62
C LEU A 185 7.99 15.85 5.81
N GLY A 186 6.70 16.09 5.92
CA GLY A 186 6.06 16.84 7.02
C GLY A 186 5.85 18.30 6.72
#